data_b38a9f0c593db21a402d3a403c2ac8c2
#
_entry.id   b38a9f0c593db21a402d3a403c2ac8c2
#
_cell.length_a   1.000
_cell.length_b   1.000
_cell.length_c   1.000
_cell.angle_alpha   90.00
_cell.angle_beta   90.00
_cell.angle_gamma   90.00
#
_symmetry.space_group_name_H-M   'P 1'
#
loop_
_entity.id
_entity.type
_entity.pdbx_description
1 polymer ?
#
loop_
_entity_poly.entity_id
_entity_poly.type
_entity_poly.pdbx_seq_one_letter_code
_entity_poly.pdbx_strand_id
1 'polypeptide(L)'
;MPYDAILLDMDGLMIDTEQLCAQAWRDAASELGTRIGEDTLHQLVGLSHQHCLRYLQQHPELSAHMPALALLNRQYYHRQLQHGDIPLKPGITALLDWLRQQAIPCAVGTATEGPLAQLKLQCSQLAPYFQHVVSASDVANSKPAPDIYLAAAARLQVEPARCIVLEDSVHGASAALAANMRVIIVPDIVQPPATMAKQALAVCKDLFAAQALLQQLRDV
;
A
#
# COMPACT_ATOMS: atom_id res chain seq x y z
N MET A 1 -12.33 -22.62 5.08
CA MET A 1 -12.62 -22.80 3.65
C MET A 1 -11.38 -22.34 2.87
N PRO A 2 -10.94 -23.11 1.86
CA PRO A 2 -9.80 -22.73 1.02
C PRO A 2 -10.07 -21.39 0.30
N TYR A 3 -9.04 -20.78 -0.21
CA TYR A 3 -9.09 -19.58 -1.04
C TYR A 3 -8.48 -19.89 -2.41
N ASP A 4 -8.83 -19.10 -3.42
CA ASP A 4 -8.37 -19.32 -4.80
C ASP A 4 -7.38 -18.24 -5.25
N ALA A 5 -7.37 -17.07 -4.62
CA ALA A 5 -6.45 -15.98 -4.96
C ALA A 5 -6.05 -15.14 -3.74
N ILE A 6 -4.89 -14.50 -3.86
CA ILE A 6 -4.40 -13.51 -2.89
C ILE A 6 -4.30 -12.16 -3.58
N LEU A 7 -4.89 -11.14 -2.96
CA LEU A 7 -4.75 -9.75 -3.39
C LEU A 7 -3.87 -9.03 -2.37
N LEU A 8 -2.91 -8.26 -2.86
CA LEU A 8 -1.94 -7.58 -1.99
C LEU A 8 -2.05 -6.06 -2.17
N ASP A 9 -2.10 -5.34 -1.07
CA ASP A 9 -1.74 -3.93 -1.11
C ASP A 9 -0.24 -3.76 -1.42
N MET A 10 0.19 -2.56 -1.71
CA MET A 10 1.56 -2.27 -2.10
C MET A 10 2.32 -1.49 -1.03
N ASP A 11 1.90 -0.26 -0.76
CA ASP A 11 2.62 0.66 0.10
C ASP A 11 2.37 0.34 1.59
N GLY A 12 3.40 0.15 2.38
CA GLY A 12 3.28 -0.28 3.78
C GLY A 12 3.16 -1.80 3.97
N LEU A 13 2.65 -2.53 2.96
CA LEU A 13 2.55 -3.99 3.00
C LEU A 13 3.75 -4.69 2.34
N MET A 14 4.03 -4.36 1.09
CA MET A 14 5.10 -5.00 0.30
C MET A 14 6.39 -4.21 0.33
N ILE A 15 6.29 -2.90 0.30
CA ILE A 15 7.40 -1.94 0.20
C ILE A 15 7.28 -0.85 1.27
N ASP A 16 8.44 -0.44 1.81
CA ASP A 16 8.52 0.66 2.77
C ASP A 16 8.83 1.97 2.03
N THR A 17 7.78 2.66 1.61
CA THR A 17 7.91 3.95 0.90
C THR A 17 7.72 5.16 1.81
N GLU A 18 7.35 4.97 3.08
CA GLU A 18 7.07 6.07 4.00
C GLU A 18 8.32 6.91 4.30
N GLN A 19 9.46 6.26 4.53
CA GLN A 19 10.73 6.97 4.75
C GLN A 19 11.16 7.78 3.52
N LEU A 20 10.98 7.22 2.31
CA LEU A 20 11.29 7.90 1.06
C LEU A 20 10.37 9.12 0.87
N CYS A 21 9.09 8.97 1.19
CA CYS A 21 8.13 10.06 1.12
C CYS A 21 8.48 11.19 2.10
N ALA A 22 8.77 10.85 3.35
CA ALA A 22 9.18 11.83 4.37
C ALA A 22 10.46 12.56 3.97
N GLN A 23 11.46 11.85 3.42
CA GLN A 23 12.70 12.47 2.95
C GLN A 23 12.44 13.41 1.77
N ALA A 24 11.58 13.03 0.82
CA ALA A 24 11.21 13.90 -0.30
C ALA A 24 10.54 15.22 0.16
N TRP A 25 9.75 15.17 1.23
CA TRP A 25 9.17 16.38 1.84
C TRP A 25 10.24 17.24 2.49
N ARG A 26 11.22 16.65 3.22
CA ARG A 26 12.36 17.40 3.80
C ARG A 26 13.18 18.09 2.74
N ASP A 27 13.54 17.38 1.68
CA ASP A 27 14.36 17.89 0.58
C ASP A 27 13.64 19.04 -0.14
N ALA A 28 12.35 18.89 -0.43
CA ALA A 28 11.53 19.91 -1.06
C ALA A 28 11.42 21.18 -0.20
N ALA A 29 11.22 21.03 1.10
CA ALA A 29 11.16 22.17 2.02
C ALA A 29 12.51 22.88 2.13
N SER A 30 13.60 22.11 2.22
CA SER A 30 14.97 22.64 2.29
C SER A 30 15.32 23.47 1.05
N GLU A 31 14.96 23.03 -0.15
CA GLU A 31 15.20 23.77 -1.39
C GLU A 31 14.45 25.11 -1.44
N LEU A 32 13.30 25.19 -0.78
CA LEU A 32 12.52 26.43 -0.65
C LEU A 32 12.93 27.31 0.53
N GLY A 33 14.03 26.94 1.23
CA GLY A 33 14.51 27.69 2.41
C GLY A 33 13.58 27.60 3.63
N THR A 34 12.70 26.60 3.67
CA THR A 34 11.78 26.33 4.79
C THR A 34 12.05 24.96 5.40
N ARG A 35 11.30 24.58 6.44
CA ARG A 35 11.41 23.28 7.11
C ARG A 35 10.04 22.73 7.43
N ILE A 36 9.91 21.41 7.31
CA ILE A 36 8.78 20.64 7.85
C ILE A 36 9.28 19.95 9.12
N GLY A 37 8.61 20.19 10.26
CA GLY A 37 8.96 19.56 11.53
C GLY A 37 8.70 18.07 11.52
N GLU A 38 9.44 17.29 12.34
CA GLU A 38 9.27 15.84 12.42
C GLU A 38 7.85 15.44 12.86
N ASP A 39 7.24 16.18 13.79
CA ASP A 39 5.85 15.91 14.20
C ASP A 39 4.88 16.09 13.03
N THR A 40 5.11 17.11 12.19
CA THR A 40 4.31 17.34 10.97
C THR A 40 4.50 16.21 9.98
N LEU A 41 5.76 15.75 9.75
CA LEU A 41 6.05 14.61 8.87
C LEU A 41 5.39 13.32 9.36
N HIS A 42 5.39 13.07 10.68
CA HIS A 42 4.69 11.93 11.26
C HIS A 42 3.19 11.96 11.00
N GLN A 43 2.57 13.14 10.95
CA GLN A 43 1.14 13.26 10.62
C GLN A 43 0.84 13.03 9.13
N LEU A 44 1.85 13.04 8.26
CA LEU A 44 1.68 12.74 6.83
C LEU A 44 1.70 11.24 6.54
N VAL A 45 2.20 10.43 7.48
CA VAL A 45 2.34 8.99 7.31
C VAL A 45 0.99 8.32 7.03
N GLY A 46 0.93 7.49 5.99
CA GLY A 46 -0.29 6.80 5.58
C GLY A 46 -1.33 7.68 4.87
N LEU A 47 -1.06 8.98 4.69
CA LEU A 47 -1.96 9.87 3.97
C LEU A 47 -1.70 9.81 2.45
N SER A 48 -2.78 9.89 1.67
CA SER A 48 -2.63 10.14 0.23
C SER A 48 -1.96 11.50 -0.02
N HIS A 49 -1.27 11.63 -1.16
CA HIS A 49 -0.59 12.89 -1.53
C HIS A 49 -1.53 14.11 -1.44
N GLN A 50 -2.78 13.98 -1.87
CA GLN A 50 -3.77 15.06 -1.75
C GLN A 50 -4.10 15.42 -0.30
N HIS A 51 -4.14 14.44 0.60
CA HIS A 51 -4.35 14.69 2.03
C HIS A 51 -3.13 15.34 2.67
N CYS A 52 -1.92 14.90 2.30
CA CYS A 52 -0.68 15.57 2.72
C CYS A 52 -0.69 17.05 2.34
N LEU A 53 -1.03 17.38 1.10
CA LEU A 53 -1.10 18.77 0.64
C LEU A 53 -2.12 19.58 1.44
N ARG A 54 -3.32 19.04 1.68
CA ARG A 54 -4.35 19.72 2.50
C ARG A 54 -3.92 19.93 3.94
N TYR A 55 -3.20 18.97 4.51
CA TYR A 55 -2.67 19.08 5.87
C TYR A 55 -1.58 20.15 5.95
N LEU A 56 -0.59 20.11 5.06
CA LEU A 56 0.51 21.07 5.01
C LEU A 56 0.04 22.51 4.74
N GLN A 57 -1.02 22.68 3.96
CA GLN A 57 -1.60 23.99 3.66
C GLN A 57 -2.15 24.70 4.91
N GLN A 58 -2.43 23.98 6.00
CA GLN A 58 -2.89 24.55 7.28
C GLN A 58 -1.74 25.15 8.09
N HIS A 59 -0.49 24.90 7.70
CA HIS A 59 0.71 25.45 8.34
C HIS A 59 1.08 26.79 7.70
N PRO A 60 1.00 27.94 8.41
CA PRO A 60 1.18 29.26 7.82
C PRO A 60 2.55 29.43 7.14
N GLU A 61 3.60 28.85 7.73
CA GLU A 61 4.97 28.89 7.24
C GLU A 61 5.18 28.12 5.92
N LEU A 62 4.29 27.16 5.61
CA LEU A 62 4.34 26.34 4.40
C LEU A 62 3.35 26.79 3.33
N SER A 63 2.26 27.44 3.76
CA SER A 63 1.12 27.77 2.89
C SER A 63 1.52 28.61 1.67
N ALA A 64 2.44 29.56 1.84
CA ALA A 64 2.97 30.41 0.76
C ALA A 64 3.80 29.63 -0.27
N HIS A 65 4.34 28.49 0.10
CA HIS A 65 5.22 27.65 -0.72
C HIS A 65 4.51 26.45 -1.34
N MET A 66 3.22 26.21 -1.02
CA MET A 66 2.53 24.95 -1.36
C MET A 66 2.61 24.51 -2.82
N PRO A 67 2.43 25.38 -3.84
CA PRO A 67 2.54 24.93 -5.24
C PRO A 67 3.95 24.42 -5.59
N ALA A 68 4.98 25.15 -5.15
CA ALA A 68 6.38 24.75 -5.39
C ALA A 68 6.75 23.51 -4.55
N LEU A 69 6.31 23.48 -3.29
CA LEU A 69 6.55 22.37 -2.37
C LEU A 69 5.97 21.04 -2.92
N ALA A 70 4.73 21.08 -3.43
CA ALA A 70 4.08 19.91 -4.05
C ALA A 70 4.85 19.41 -5.28
N LEU A 71 5.29 20.34 -6.14
CA LEU A 71 6.07 20.01 -7.35
C LEU A 71 7.42 19.39 -6.99
N LEU A 72 8.16 20.03 -6.10
CA LEU A 72 9.48 19.57 -5.67
C LEU A 72 9.41 18.24 -4.93
N ASN A 73 8.43 18.07 -4.02
CA ASN A 73 8.22 16.78 -3.36
C ASN A 73 8.04 15.65 -4.39
N ARG A 74 7.19 15.86 -5.40
CA ARG A 74 6.98 14.87 -6.46
C ARG A 74 8.27 14.57 -7.23
N GLN A 75 9.09 15.59 -7.55
CA GLN A 75 10.36 15.41 -8.25
C GLN A 75 11.38 14.65 -7.40
N TYR A 76 11.54 15.03 -6.12
CA TYR A 76 12.44 14.35 -5.19
C TYR A 76 12.02 12.90 -4.96
N TYR A 77 10.73 12.67 -4.73
CA TYR A 77 10.19 11.32 -4.54
C TYR A 77 10.44 10.42 -5.75
N HIS A 78 10.14 10.90 -6.96
CA HIS A 78 10.45 10.17 -8.20
C HIS A 78 11.95 9.88 -8.35
N ARG A 79 12.82 10.86 -8.07
CA ARG A 79 14.27 10.68 -8.11
C ARG A 79 14.73 9.61 -7.12
N GLN A 80 14.23 9.63 -5.90
CA GLN A 80 14.56 8.63 -4.89
C GLN A 80 14.10 7.23 -5.31
N LEU A 81 12.90 7.09 -5.86
CA LEU A 81 12.42 5.80 -6.38
C LEU A 81 13.32 5.24 -7.49
N GLN A 82 13.81 6.10 -8.39
CA GLN A 82 14.63 5.68 -9.54
C GLN A 82 16.09 5.37 -9.18
N HIS A 83 16.63 6.03 -8.17
CA HIS A 83 18.06 5.95 -7.82
C HIS A 83 18.32 5.32 -6.45
N GLY A 84 17.29 5.02 -5.69
CA GLY A 84 17.36 4.36 -4.39
C GLY A 84 16.81 2.94 -4.43
N ASP A 85 17.31 2.08 -3.55
CA ASP A 85 16.68 0.81 -3.28
C ASP A 85 15.40 1.07 -2.46
N ILE A 86 14.25 0.66 -3.00
CA ILE A 86 13.00 0.70 -2.23
C ILE A 86 13.05 -0.46 -1.23
N PRO A 87 13.06 -0.19 0.08
CA PRO A 87 13.12 -1.26 1.07
C PRO A 87 11.89 -2.17 0.95
N LEU A 88 12.13 -3.46 0.94
CA LEU A 88 11.07 -4.46 0.97
C LEU A 88 10.63 -4.75 2.40
N LYS A 89 9.34 -4.92 2.60
CA LYS A 89 8.83 -5.38 3.90
C LYS A 89 9.26 -6.82 4.16
N PRO A 90 9.67 -7.15 5.41
CA PRO A 90 10.15 -8.48 5.77
C PRO A 90 9.15 -9.58 5.41
N GLY A 91 9.59 -10.57 4.65
CA GLY A 91 8.78 -11.73 4.27
C GLY A 91 8.09 -11.62 2.91
N ILE A 92 8.08 -10.44 2.25
CA ILE A 92 7.35 -10.30 0.97
C ILE A 92 7.90 -11.24 -0.11
N THR A 93 9.20 -11.30 -0.30
CA THR A 93 9.80 -12.18 -1.32
C THR A 93 9.50 -13.64 -1.04
N ALA A 94 9.61 -14.08 0.22
CA ALA A 94 9.31 -15.46 0.61
C ALA A 94 7.83 -15.80 0.35
N LEU A 95 6.91 -14.89 0.68
CA LEU A 95 5.49 -15.05 0.41
C LEU A 95 5.20 -15.17 -1.09
N LEU A 96 5.74 -14.26 -1.90
CA LEU A 96 5.53 -14.24 -3.35
C LEU A 96 6.13 -15.48 -4.04
N ASP A 97 7.31 -15.91 -3.63
CA ASP A 97 7.93 -17.15 -4.12
C ASP A 97 7.08 -18.38 -3.77
N TRP A 98 6.56 -18.43 -2.55
CA TRP A 98 5.65 -19.50 -2.15
C TRP A 98 4.35 -19.48 -2.95
N LEU A 99 3.70 -18.33 -3.13
CA LEU A 99 2.50 -18.19 -3.97
C LEU A 99 2.74 -18.73 -5.39
N ARG A 100 3.87 -18.35 -5.98
CA ARG A 100 4.28 -18.81 -7.31
C ARG A 100 4.52 -20.33 -7.36
N GLN A 101 5.21 -20.90 -6.38
CA GLN A 101 5.45 -22.35 -6.29
C GLN A 101 4.15 -23.15 -6.13
N GLN A 102 3.19 -22.59 -5.42
CA GLN A 102 1.86 -23.20 -5.22
C GLN A 102 0.88 -22.93 -6.37
N ALA A 103 1.30 -22.19 -7.40
CA ALA A 103 0.44 -21.73 -8.50
C ALA A 103 -0.82 -21.00 -8.01
N ILE A 104 -0.71 -20.22 -6.93
CA ILE A 104 -1.80 -19.40 -6.39
C ILE A 104 -1.82 -18.08 -7.13
N PRO A 105 -2.91 -17.73 -7.83
CA PRO A 105 -3.04 -16.44 -8.49
C PRO A 105 -2.94 -15.28 -7.49
N CYS A 106 -2.19 -14.23 -7.85
CA CYS A 106 -2.12 -13.03 -7.05
C CYS A 106 -2.15 -11.77 -7.92
N ALA A 107 -2.65 -10.67 -7.34
CA ALA A 107 -2.69 -9.36 -7.98
C ALA A 107 -2.43 -8.26 -6.95
N VAL A 108 -1.94 -7.13 -7.43
CA VAL A 108 -1.79 -5.91 -6.63
C VAL A 108 -3.08 -5.09 -6.72
N GLY A 109 -3.53 -4.59 -5.56
CA GLY A 109 -4.61 -3.61 -5.45
C GLY A 109 -4.16 -2.40 -4.64
N THR A 110 -3.79 -1.29 -5.29
CA THR A 110 -3.19 -0.13 -4.62
C THR A 110 -3.96 1.16 -4.83
N ALA A 111 -3.94 2.05 -3.82
CA ALA A 111 -4.44 3.42 -3.92
C ALA A 111 -3.45 4.38 -4.63
N THR A 112 -2.26 3.92 -4.97
CA THR A 112 -1.29 4.67 -5.77
C THR A 112 -1.75 4.76 -7.22
N GLU A 113 -1.50 5.89 -7.90
CA GLU A 113 -1.79 6.09 -9.33
C GLU A 113 -0.98 5.13 -10.20
N GLY A 114 -1.55 4.68 -11.33
CA GLY A 114 -1.01 3.62 -12.18
C GLY A 114 0.45 3.78 -12.59
N PRO A 115 0.86 4.92 -13.19
CA PRO A 115 2.26 5.11 -13.59
C PRO A 115 3.25 5.03 -12.42
N LEU A 116 2.86 5.56 -11.25
CA LEU A 116 3.68 5.52 -10.04
C LEU A 116 3.72 4.12 -9.44
N ALA A 117 2.61 3.39 -9.45
CA ALA A 117 2.54 2.01 -8.98
C ALA A 117 3.46 1.10 -9.81
N GLN A 118 3.44 1.24 -11.13
CA GLN A 118 4.35 0.51 -12.02
C GLN A 118 5.82 0.84 -11.74
N LEU A 119 6.15 2.12 -11.59
CA LEU A 119 7.51 2.54 -11.25
C LEU A 119 7.98 1.90 -9.93
N LYS A 120 7.16 1.95 -8.87
CA LYS A 120 7.48 1.36 -7.56
C LYS A 120 7.73 -0.15 -7.67
N LEU A 121 6.87 -0.90 -8.37
CA LEU A 121 7.03 -2.33 -8.57
C LEU A 121 8.29 -2.68 -9.39
N GLN A 122 8.64 -1.87 -10.40
CA GLN A 122 9.86 -2.04 -11.17
C GLN A 122 11.11 -1.78 -10.32
N CYS A 123 11.15 -0.66 -9.62
CA CYS A 123 12.31 -0.28 -8.80
C CYS A 123 12.49 -1.20 -7.59
N SER A 124 11.41 -1.77 -7.02
CA SER A 124 11.47 -2.77 -5.96
C SER A 124 11.72 -4.20 -6.46
N GLN A 125 11.84 -4.41 -7.77
CA GLN A 125 12.00 -5.71 -8.42
C GLN A 125 10.83 -6.69 -8.16
N LEU A 126 9.67 -6.19 -7.74
CA LEU A 126 8.48 -7.02 -7.51
C LEU A 126 7.59 -7.17 -8.75
N ALA A 127 7.80 -6.35 -9.79
CA ALA A 127 6.98 -6.40 -11.02
C ALA A 127 6.85 -7.81 -11.64
N PRO A 128 7.90 -8.67 -11.68
CA PRO A 128 7.79 -10.00 -12.30
C PRO A 128 6.86 -10.99 -11.60
N TYR A 129 6.43 -10.68 -10.36
CA TYR A 129 5.50 -11.54 -9.63
C TYR A 129 4.04 -11.31 -10.01
N PHE A 130 3.72 -10.17 -10.65
CA PHE A 130 2.35 -9.76 -10.86
C PHE A 130 2.00 -9.60 -12.34
N GLN A 131 1.00 -10.35 -12.80
CA GLN A 131 0.40 -10.16 -14.12
C GLN A 131 -0.66 -9.04 -14.09
N HIS A 132 -1.25 -8.77 -12.94
CA HIS A 132 -2.32 -7.81 -12.77
C HIS A 132 -2.01 -6.85 -11.62
N VAL A 133 -2.08 -5.56 -11.95
CA VAL A 133 -1.96 -4.45 -11.01
C VAL A 133 -3.19 -3.57 -11.22
N VAL A 134 -3.98 -3.39 -10.17
CA VAL A 134 -5.12 -2.46 -10.13
C VAL A 134 -4.72 -1.28 -9.27
N SER A 135 -4.75 -0.11 -9.86
CA SER A 135 -4.36 1.17 -9.26
C SER A 135 -5.58 2.07 -9.04
N ALA A 136 -5.38 3.19 -8.34
CA ALA A 136 -6.42 4.22 -8.23
C ALA A 136 -6.88 4.75 -9.60
N SER A 137 -6.04 4.70 -10.63
CA SER A 137 -6.37 5.16 -11.98
C SER A 137 -7.29 4.21 -12.76
N ASP A 138 -7.46 2.99 -12.28
CA ASP A 138 -8.26 1.95 -12.97
C ASP A 138 -9.72 1.91 -12.51
N VAL A 139 -10.09 2.65 -11.47
CA VAL A 139 -11.39 2.57 -10.80
C VAL A 139 -12.01 3.95 -10.56
N ALA A 140 -13.32 3.98 -10.36
CA ALA A 140 -14.03 5.23 -10.06
C ALA A 140 -13.76 5.72 -8.62
N ASN A 141 -13.70 4.79 -7.66
CA ASN A 141 -13.53 5.09 -6.25
C ASN A 141 -12.34 4.31 -5.68
N SER A 142 -11.38 5.04 -5.08
CA SER A 142 -10.26 4.43 -4.38
C SER A 142 -10.66 3.97 -2.97
N LYS A 143 -9.79 3.20 -2.31
CA LYS A 143 -9.96 2.78 -0.91
C LYS A 143 -10.39 3.96 -0.03
N PRO A 144 -11.41 3.80 0.84
CA PRO A 144 -11.98 2.57 1.37
C PRO A 144 -13.11 1.96 0.53
N ALA A 145 -13.42 2.46 -0.68
CA ALA A 145 -14.38 1.83 -1.58
C ALA A 145 -13.85 0.47 -2.07
N PRO A 146 -14.73 -0.51 -2.36
CA PRO A 146 -14.34 -1.88 -2.71
C PRO A 146 -13.77 -2.02 -4.12
N ASP A 147 -13.87 -0.98 -4.95
CA ASP A 147 -13.70 -1.02 -6.41
C ASP A 147 -12.34 -1.61 -6.81
N ILE A 148 -11.25 -1.24 -6.12
CA ILE A 148 -9.90 -1.73 -6.40
C ILE A 148 -9.82 -3.25 -6.24
N TYR A 149 -10.33 -3.80 -5.14
CA TYR A 149 -10.27 -5.23 -4.88
C TYR A 149 -11.26 -6.02 -5.73
N LEU A 150 -12.44 -5.48 -6.00
CA LEU A 150 -13.38 -6.08 -6.96
C LEU A 150 -12.77 -6.16 -8.36
N ALA A 151 -12.14 -5.09 -8.82
CA ALA A 151 -11.44 -5.08 -10.12
C ALA A 151 -10.26 -6.05 -10.14
N ALA A 152 -9.50 -6.19 -9.04
CA ALA A 152 -8.39 -7.12 -8.94
C ALA A 152 -8.88 -8.59 -9.01
N ALA A 153 -9.93 -8.93 -8.28
CA ALA A 153 -10.56 -10.26 -8.33
C ALA A 153 -11.09 -10.58 -9.74
N ALA A 154 -11.73 -9.60 -10.38
CA ALA A 154 -12.24 -9.75 -11.76
C ALA A 154 -11.10 -10.01 -12.77
N ARG A 155 -9.95 -9.33 -12.66
CA ARG A 155 -8.78 -9.57 -13.51
C ARG A 155 -8.19 -10.98 -13.33
N LEU A 156 -8.29 -11.54 -12.12
CA LEU A 156 -7.90 -12.93 -11.84
C LEU A 156 -8.99 -13.94 -12.18
N GLN A 157 -10.20 -13.51 -12.51
CA GLN A 157 -11.38 -14.35 -12.76
C GLN A 157 -11.75 -15.20 -11.53
N VAL A 158 -11.62 -14.65 -10.33
CA VAL A 158 -11.93 -15.31 -9.06
C VAL A 158 -13.06 -14.56 -8.35
N GLU A 159 -13.99 -15.32 -7.78
CA GLU A 159 -15.08 -14.78 -6.97
C GLU A 159 -14.53 -14.03 -5.74
N PRO A 160 -15.02 -12.82 -5.42
CA PRO A 160 -14.55 -12.03 -4.29
C PRO A 160 -14.50 -12.80 -2.96
N ALA A 161 -15.53 -13.58 -2.65
CA ALA A 161 -15.59 -14.37 -1.43
C ALA A 161 -14.51 -15.47 -1.33
N ARG A 162 -13.86 -15.81 -2.43
CA ARG A 162 -12.76 -16.77 -2.51
C ARG A 162 -11.38 -16.10 -2.54
N CYS A 163 -11.32 -14.76 -2.44
CA CYS A 163 -10.09 -14.02 -2.30
C CYS A 163 -9.75 -13.77 -0.81
N ILE A 164 -8.45 -13.74 -0.51
CA ILE A 164 -7.92 -13.17 0.73
C ILE A 164 -7.11 -11.94 0.34
N VAL A 165 -7.38 -10.83 1.02
CA VAL A 165 -6.60 -9.58 0.88
C VAL A 165 -5.56 -9.52 1.99
N LEU A 166 -4.33 -9.17 1.66
CA LEU A 166 -3.30 -8.75 2.61
C LEU A 166 -3.22 -7.23 2.58
N GLU A 167 -3.28 -6.60 3.74
CA GLU A 167 -3.36 -5.15 3.91
C GLU A 167 -2.65 -4.68 5.18
N ASP A 168 -2.13 -3.44 5.17
CA ASP A 168 -1.52 -2.80 6.34
C ASP A 168 -2.42 -1.74 6.98
N SER A 169 -3.38 -1.19 6.20
CA SER A 169 -4.16 0.00 6.54
C SER A 169 -5.63 -0.29 6.86
N VAL A 170 -6.21 0.59 7.67
CA VAL A 170 -7.65 0.56 7.99
C VAL A 170 -8.52 0.82 6.74
N HIS A 171 -8.08 1.74 5.86
CA HIS A 171 -8.84 2.06 4.65
C HIS A 171 -8.86 0.88 3.66
N GLY A 172 -7.73 0.21 3.49
CA GLY A 172 -7.66 -0.94 2.62
C GLY A 172 -8.37 -2.16 3.21
N ALA A 173 -8.26 -2.40 4.51
CA ALA A 173 -9.04 -3.45 5.18
C ALA A 173 -10.55 -3.21 5.05
N SER A 174 -11.00 -1.94 5.17
CA SER A 174 -12.40 -1.57 4.94
C SER A 174 -12.83 -1.86 3.49
N ALA A 175 -11.99 -1.55 2.51
CA ALA A 175 -12.25 -1.84 1.10
C ALA A 175 -12.39 -3.34 0.83
N ALA A 176 -11.51 -4.16 1.42
CA ALA A 176 -11.58 -5.62 1.31
C ALA A 176 -12.87 -6.19 1.90
N LEU A 177 -13.25 -5.75 3.11
CA LEU A 177 -14.49 -6.16 3.75
C LEU A 177 -15.73 -5.72 2.96
N ALA A 178 -15.73 -4.48 2.44
CA ALA A 178 -16.80 -3.98 1.59
C ALA A 178 -16.93 -4.75 0.26
N ALA A 179 -15.82 -5.34 -0.23
CA ALA A 179 -15.81 -6.23 -1.39
C ALA A 179 -16.27 -7.66 -1.06
N ASN A 180 -16.72 -7.94 0.17
CA ASN A 180 -17.06 -9.29 0.66
C ASN A 180 -15.87 -10.26 0.60
N MET A 181 -14.65 -9.76 0.83
CA MET A 181 -13.42 -10.54 0.86
C MET A 181 -12.95 -10.74 2.31
N ARG A 182 -12.21 -11.81 2.54
CA ARG A 182 -11.48 -11.99 3.82
C ARG A 182 -10.23 -11.14 3.79
N VAL A 183 -9.87 -10.52 4.93
CA VAL A 183 -8.66 -9.70 5.02
C VAL A 183 -7.76 -10.18 6.15
N ILE A 184 -6.47 -10.30 5.87
CA ILE A 184 -5.41 -10.44 6.87
C ILE A 184 -4.71 -9.08 6.95
N ILE A 185 -4.71 -8.48 8.14
CA ILE A 185 -4.05 -7.20 8.36
C ILE A 185 -2.63 -7.47 8.87
N VAL A 186 -1.65 -6.86 8.21
CA VAL A 186 -0.24 -6.83 8.62
C VAL A 186 0.12 -5.38 8.88
N PRO A 187 -0.12 -4.86 10.10
CA PRO A 187 0.01 -3.44 10.39
C PRO A 187 1.45 -2.95 10.15
N ASP A 188 1.58 -1.81 9.48
CA ASP A 188 2.85 -1.11 9.38
C ASP A 188 3.05 -0.17 10.59
N ILE A 189 2.66 1.08 10.47
CA ILE A 189 2.89 2.10 11.51
C ILE A 189 1.69 2.20 12.46
N VAL A 190 0.47 2.05 11.92
CA VAL A 190 -0.77 2.24 12.68
C VAL A 190 -1.45 0.90 12.95
N GLN A 191 -1.68 0.61 14.23
CA GLN A 191 -2.45 -0.58 14.62
C GLN A 191 -3.93 -0.42 14.26
N PRO A 192 -4.58 -1.49 13.75
CA PRO A 192 -6.01 -1.43 13.44
C PRO A 192 -6.84 -1.26 14.72
N PRO A 193 -7.92 -0.49 14.68
CA PRO A 193 -8.87 -0.42 15.79
C PRO A 193 -9.42 -1.81 16.15
N ALA A 194 -9.74 -2.03 17.43
CA ALA A 194 -10.25 -3.32 17.89
C ALA A 194 -11.50 -3.82 17.15
N THR A 195 -12.33 -2.91 16.65
CA THR A 195 -13.50 -3.22 15.82
C THR A 195 -13.09 -3.80 14.46
N MET A 196 -12.08 -3.24 13.83
CA MET A 196 -11.53 -3.73 12.56
C MET A 196 -10.81 -5.08 12.74
N ALA A 197 -9.99 -5.20 13.78
CA ALA A 197 -9.28 -6.43 14.12
C ALA A 197 -10.22 -7.63 14.31
N LYS A 198 -11.43 -7.41 14.87
CA LYS A 198 -12.46 -8.44 15.04
C LYS A 198 -13.14 -8.86 13.72
N GLN A 199 -13.16 -8.01 12.72
CA GLN A 199 -13.75 -8.29 11.41
C GLN A 199 -12.74 -8.95 10.47
N ALA A 200 -11.45 -8.70 10.68
CA ALA A 200 -10.39 -9.33 9.93
C ALA A 200 -10.33 -10.84 10.19
N LEU A 201 -9.87 -11.59 9.20
CA LEU A 201 -9.57 -13.02 9.36
C LEU A 201 -8.46 -13.22 10.41
N ALA A 202 -7.46 -12.33 10.37
CA ALA A 202 -6.39 -12.25 11.36
C ALA A 202 -5.69 -10.88 11.32
N VAL A 203 -4.98 -10.55 12.40
CA VAL A 203 -3.97 -9.51 12.45
C VAL A 203 -2.62 -10.21 12.67
N CYS A 204 -1.74 -10.14 11.69
CA CYS A 204 -0.42 -10.78 11.72
C CYS A 204 0.66 -9.73 11.97
N LYS A 205 1.71 -10.11 12.70
CA LYS A 205 2.82 -9.19 13.02
C LYS A 205 3.71 -8.86 11.83
N ASP A 206 3.78 -9.74 10.83
CA ASP A 206 4.60 -9.63 9.62
C ASP A 206 4.07 -10.56 8.51
N LEU A 207 4.66 -10.48 7.32
CA LEU A 207 4.28 -11.32 6.18
C LEU A 207 4.70 -12.79 6.35
N PHE A 208 5.66 -13.12 7.19
CA PHE A 208 5.97 -14.53 7.51
C PHE A 208 4.82 -15.17 8.30
N ALA A 209 4.26 -14.46 9.28
CA ALA A 209 3.10 -14.93 10.02
C ALA A 209 1.86 -15.04 9.13
N ALA A 210 1.66 -14.08 8.21
CA ALA A 210 0.58 -14.14 7.23
C ALA A 210 0.73 -15.36 6.29
N GLN A 211 1.93 -15.64 5.79
CA GLN A 211 2.23 -16.82 4.97
C GLN A 211 1.91 -18.11 5.72
N ALA A 212 2.36 -18.25 6.96
CA ALA A 212 2.10 -19.43 7.78
C ALA A 212 0.60 -19.68 7.98
N LEU A 213 -0.19 -18.61 8.19
CA LEU A 213 -1.65 -18.70 8.29
C LEU A 213 -2.26 -19.13 6.96
N LEU A 214 -1.82 -18.56 5.84
CA LEU A 214 -2.31 -18.95 4.51
C LEU A 214 -2.04 -20.42 4.19
N GLN A 215 -0.89 -20.97 4.60
CA GLN A 215 -0.57 -22.38 4.47
C GLN A 215 -1.55 -23.24 5.27
N GLN A 216 -1.78 -22.93 6.56
CA GLN A 216 -2.72 -23.64 7.41
C GLN A 216 -4.15 -23.67 6.85
N LEU A 217 -4.59 -22.55 6.24
CA LEU A 217 -5.93 -22.45 5.64
C LEU A 217 -6.11 -23.32 4.39
N ARG A 218 -5.04 -23.77 3.76
CA ARG A 218 -5.08 -24.67 2.59
C ARG A 218 -5.13 -26.15 2.99
N ASP A 219 -4.55 -26.48 4.14
CA ASP A 219 -4.42 -27.86 4.62
C ASP A 219 -5.74 -28.37 5.25
N VAL A 220 -6.76 -27.51 5.37
CA VAL A 220 -8.11 -27.79 5.92
C VAL A 220 -9.13 -27.83 4.78
#